data_de02f7542a6e94ba44e6f1eaa4659c6b
#
_entry.id   de02f7542a6e94ba44e6f1eaa4659c6b
#
_cell.length_a   1.000
_cell.length_b   1.000
_cell.length_c   1.000
_cell.angle_alpha   90.00
_cell.angle_beta   90.00
_cell.angle_gamma   90.00
#
_symmetry.space_group_name_H-M   'P 1'
#
loop_
_entity.id
_entity.type
_entity.pdbx_description
1 polymer ?
#
loop_
_entity_poly.entity_id
_entity_poly.type
_entity_poly.pdbx_seq_one_letter_code
_entity_poly.pdbx_strand_id
1 'polypeptide(L)' 'MQNLKREKDRLSVENDSLREVNAILNRKMMEMAEEIKQNGIQIEDNNKRIRQIEKMMKVKMKEEK' A
#
# COMPACT_ATOMS: atom_id res chain seq x y z
N MET A 1 34.64 -33.79 -1.17
CA MET A 1 33.73 -33.76 -2.35
C MET A 1 32.28 -33.92 -1.98
N GLN A 2 31.88 -34.88 -1.15
CA GLN A 2 30.51 -35.05 -0.70
C GLN A 2 30.00 -33.82 0.09
N ASN A 3 30.89 -33.20 0.88
CA ASN A 3 30.52 -32.01 1.67
C ASN A 3 30.17 -30.81 0.80
N LEU A 4 30.88 -30.62 -0.30
CA LEU A 4 30.63 -29.53 -1.24
C LEU A 4 29.29 -29.71 -1.96
N LYS A 5 28.96 -30.94 -2.30
CA LYS A 5 27.68 -31.24 -2.94
C LYS A 5 26.50 -30.97 -1.99
N ARG A 6 26.63 -31.41 -0.73
CA ARG A 6 25.60 -31.17 0.30
C ARG A 6 25.43 -29.70 0.56
N GLU A 7 26.51 -28.95 0.63
CA GLU A 7 26.47 -27.51 0.82
C GLU A 7 25.77 -26.82 -0.36
N LYS A 8 26.11 -27.23 -1.58
CA LYS A 8 25.49 -26.72 -2.80
C LYS A 8 23.98 -26.97 -2.80
N ASP A 9 23.59 -28.21 -2.47
CA ASP A 9 22.17 -28.60 -2.44
C ASP A 9 21.41 -27.83 -1.37
N ARG A 10 21.99 -27.65 -0.19
CA ARG A 10 21.41 -26.89 0.90
C ARG A 10 21.21 -25.43 0.51
N LEU A 11 22.22 -24.83 -0.12
CA LEU A 11 22.12 -23.42 -0.57
C LEU A 11 21.09 -23.26 -1.67
N SER A 12 20.97 -24.23 -2.55
CA SER A 12 19.97 -24.22 -3.61
C SER A 12 18.56 -24.24 -3.04
N VAL A 13 18.30 -25.10 -2.04
CA VAL A 13 17.00 -25.18 -1.35
C VAL A 13 16.72 -23.88 -0.61
N GLU A 14 17.72 -23.33 0.06
CA GLU A 14 17.60 -22.06 0.76
C GLU A 14 17.23 -20.93 -0.20
N ASN A 15 17.89 -20.89 -1.37
CA ASN A 15 17.59 -19.90 -2.40
C ASN A 15 16.15 -20.01 -2.91
N ASP A 16 15.67 -21.23 -3.09
CA ASP A 16 14.28 -21.45 -3.54
C ASP A 16 13.30 -20.91 -2.51
N SER A 17 13.55 -21.16 -1.22
CA SER A 17 12.73 -20.63 -0.13
C SER A 17 12.75 -19.11 -0.10
N LEU A 18 13.91 -18.50 -0.28
CA LEU A 18 14.05 -17.04 -0.31
C LEU A 18 13.30 -16.43 -1.50
N ARG A 19 13.34 -17.09 -2.66
CA ARG A 19 12.59 -16.63 -3.84
C ARG A 19 11.08 -16.66 -3.59
N GLU A 20 10.59 -17.69 -2.92
CA GLU A 20 9.17 -17.79 -2.56
C GLU A 20 8.77 -16.67 -1.61
N VAL A 21 9.57 -16.43 -0.57
CA VAL A 21 9.32 -15.36 0.38
C VAL A 21 9.32 -14.00 -0.33
N ASN A 22 10.29 -13.79 -1.23
CA ASN A 22 10.37 -12.56 -2.01
C ASN A 22 9.13 -12.36 -2.89
N ALA A 23 8.62 -13.43 -3.49
CA ALA A 23 7.41 -13.35 -4.31
C ALA A 23 6.20 -12.93 -3.48
N ILE A 24 6.07 -13.48 -2.27
CA ILE A 24 4.98 -13.13 -1.33
C ILE A 24 5.11 -11.67 -0.90
N LEU A 25 6.32 -11.24 -0.55
CA LEU A 25 6.58 -9.87 -0.12
C LEU A 25 6.29 -8.85 -1.23
N ASN A 26 6.67 -9.18 -2.47
CA ASN A 26 6.39 -8.33 -3.62
C ASN A 26 4.89 -8.18 -3.84
N ARG A 27 4.13 -9.27 -3.69
CA ARG A 27 2.67 -9.22 -3.80
C ARG A 27 2.06 -8.31 -2.73
N LYS A 28 2.51 -8.47 -1.49
CA LYS A 28 2.05 -7.61 -0.38
C LYS A 28 2.39 -6.15 -0.62
N MET A 29 3.57 -5.88 -1.16
CA MET A 29 3.98 -4.52 -1.49
C MET A 29 3.08 -3.90 -2.55
N MET A 30 2.70 -4.66 -3.56
CA MET A 30 1.77 -4.20 -4.60
C MET A 30 0.38 -3.94 -4.04
N GLU A 31 -0.11 -4.81 -3.15
CA GLU A 31 -1.39 -4.64 -2.47
C GLU A 31 -1.39 -3.36 -1.62
N MET A 32 -0.32 -3.12 -0.90
CA MET A 32 -0.16 -1.92 -0.06
C MET A 32 -0.11 -0.66 -0.92
N ALA A 33 0.58 -0.70 -2.05
CA ALA A 33 0.65 0.43 -2.98
C ALA A 33 -0.73 0.77 -3.53
N GLU A 34 -1.53 -0.24 -3.87
CA GLU A 34 -2.90 -0.05 -4.33
C GLU A 34 -3.78 0.56 -3.23
N GLU A 35 -3.62 0.08 -2.01
CA GLU A 35 -4.36 0.60 -0.85
C GLU A 35 -4.04 2.07 -0.59
N ILE A 36 -2.76 2.44 -0.67
CA ILE A 36 -2.32 3.84 -0.54
C ILE A 36 -2.97 4.71 -1.61
N LYS A 37 -3.02 4.22 -2.83
CA LYS A 37 -3.65 4.90 -3.95
C LYS A 37 -5.14 5.14 -3.70
N GLN A 38 -5.86 4.10 -3.26
CA GLN A 38 -7.29 4.20 -2.96
C GLN A 38 -7.55 5.17 -1.81
N ASN A 39 -6.73 5.12 -0.78
CA ASN A 39 -6.83 6.04 0.34
C ASN A 39 -6.60 7.49 -0.11
N GLY A 40 -5.65 7.72 -1.01
CA GLY A 40 -5.39 9.03 -1.58
C GLY A 40 -6.58 9.60 -2.34
N ILE A 41 -7.26 8.76 -3.12
CA ILE A 41 -8.46 9.14 -3.87
C ILE A 41 -9.58 9.53 -2.88
N GLN A 42 -9.75 8.75 -1.83
CA GLN A 42 -10.78 9.02 -0.82
C GLN A 42 -10.50 10.32 -0.07
N ILE A 43 -9.25 10.58 0.27
CA ILE A 43 -8.85 11.83 0.92
C ILE A 43 -9.19 13.02 0.03
N GLU A 44 -8.88 12.92 -1.26
CA GLU A 44 -9.19 13.99 -2.20
C GLU A 44 -10.68 14.25 -2.31
N ASP A 45 -11.48 13.20 -2.41
CA ASP A 45 -12.94 13.31 -2.46
C ASP A 45 -13.48 13.94 -1.17
N ASN A 46 -12.96 13.53 -0.03
CA ASN A 46 -13.33 14.10 1.26
C ASN A 46 -12.99 15.59 1.32
N ASN A 47 -11.82 15.97 0.82
CA ASN A 47 -11.41 17.37 0.81
C ASN A 47 -12.33 18.23 -0.06
N LYS A 48 -12.76 17.70 -1.19
CA LYS A 48 -13.74 18.39 -2.06
C LYS A 48 -15.05 18.60 -1.33
N ARG A 49 -15.52 17.59 -0.62
CA ARG A 49 -16.76 17.67 0.16
C ARG A 49 -16.62 18.66 1.32
N ILE A 50 -15.50 18.65 2.00
CA ILE A 50 -15.21 19.59 3.09
C ILE A 50 -15.29 21.03 2.57
N ARG A 51 -14.66 21.32 1.42
CA ARG A 51 -14.70 22.65 0.82
C ARG A 51 -16.13 23.08 0.47
N GLN A 52 -16.95 22.15 -0.02
CA GLN A 52 -18.36 22.42 -0.30
C GLN A 52 -19.14 22.79 0.97
N ILE A 53 -18.92 22.02 2.03
CA ILE A 53 -19.56 22.25 3.33
C ILE A 53 -19.14 23.60 3.89
N GLU A 54 -17.85 23.93 3.82
CA GLU A 54 -17.33 25.22 4.30
C GLU A 54 -17.99 26.39 3.57
N LYS A 55 -18.18 26.27 2.25
CA LYS A 55 -18.87 27.28 1.46
C LYS A 55 -20.32 27.43 1.89
N MET A 56 -21.01 26.32 2.12
CA MET A 56 -22.39 26.33 2.58
C MET A 56 -22.51 26.95 3.97
N MET A 57 -21.57 26.67 4.86
CA MET A 57 -21.51 27.25 6.20
C MET A 57 -21.33 28.77 6.14
N LYS A 58 -20.46 29.25 5.26
CA LYS A 58 -20.20 30.68 5.07
C LYS A 58 -21.45 31.39 4.58
N VAL A 59 -22.17 30.81 3.62
CA VAL A 59 -23.42 31.35 3.08
C VAL A 59 -24.47 31.43 4.19
N LYS A 60 -24.63 30.36 4.98
CA LYS A 60 -25.58 30.36 6.11
C LYS A 60 -25.25 31.44 7.13
N MET A 61 -23.99 31.61 7.46
CA MET A 61 -23.56 32.64 8.41
C MET A 61 -23.88 34.04 7.90
N LYS A 62 -23.78 34.31 6.59
CA LYS A 62 -24.12 35.56 5.97
C LYS A 62 -25.63 35.79 5.97
N GLU A 63 -26.44 34.75 5.80
CA GLU A 63 -27.89 34.83 5.79
C GLU A 63 -28.47 35.14 7.19
N GLU A 64 -27.79 34.64 8.23
CA GLU A 64 -28.21 34.86 9.61
C GLU A 64 -27.94 36.28 10.14
N LYS A 65 -27.14 37.03 9.43
CA LYS A 65 -26.88 38.44 9.72
C LYS A 65 -27.86 39.34 8.99
#